data_92d4ec550969c174e498e644c2548f3e
#
_entry.id   92d4ec550969c174e498e644c2548f3e
#
_cell.length_a   1.000
_cell.length_b   1.000
_cell.length_c   1.000
_cell.angle_alpha   90.00
_cell.angle_beta   90.00
_cell.angle_gamma   90.00
#
_symmetry.space_group_name_H-M   'P 1'
#
loop_
_entity.id
_entity.type
_entity.pdbx_description
1 polymer ?
#
loop_
_entity_poly.entity_id
_entity_poly.type
_entity_poly.pdbx_seq_one_letter_code
_entity_poly.pdbx_strand_id
1 'polypeptide(L)'
;MEQIKTLEERENNLIIKGKEKGFITYEELALELKGLDIDNDALDNLYNKLVENNISVVAEADVDTANGEARIKEKPVEEEILSDEDITKDVNINDPVRMYLKEIGRISLLSSEEEMEISKRVALDDPEAKRILAESNLRLVVSIAKRYVGRGLLFLDLIQEGNIGLMKAVEKFDYDKGYKFSTYATWWIRQAITRALADQARTIRVPVHMVETINKMSRVQRQLTLELNREPTEEEIAKKMGVGVDKVREVLKISQEPVSLETPIGEEDDSHLGDFLKDESSLSPEEYTENEILKEEIKEVLMSLQAREQEVLELRFGLIDGTCHTLEEVGKKFNVTRERIRQIEAKALRKLRHPSRAKKLKDFLEE
;
A
#
# COMPACT_ATOMS: atom_id res chain seq x y z
N MET A 1 11.64 14.01 36.26
CA MET A 1 12.09 12.73 35.68
C MET A 1 10.88 11.81 35.69
N GLU A 2 10.12 11.78 34.59
CA GLU A 2 9.04 10.81 34.41
C GLU A 2 9.67 9.44 34.16
N GLN A 3 9.36 8.48 35.02
CA GLN A 3 9.79 7.10 34.88
C GLN A 3 9.18 6.56 33.56
N ILE A 4 10.01 6.06 32.67
CA ILE A 4 9.59 5.35 31.46
C ILE A 4 8.92 4.05 31.93
N LYS A 5 7.61 4.06 32.03
CA LYS A 5 6.81 2.86 32.35
C LYS A 5 6.92 1.89 31.18
N THR A 6 7.17 0.62 31.49
CA THR A 6 7.18 -0.45 30.48
C THR A 6 5.80 -0.66 29.87
N LEU A 7 5.72 -1.27 28.68
CA LEU A 7 4.48 -1.55 27.97
C LEU A 7 3.49 -2.31 28.89
N GLU A 8 3.98 -3.33 29.61
CA GLU A 8 3.16 -4.14 30.54
C GLU A 8 2.59 -3.35 31.71
N GLU A 9 3.30 -2.36 32.25
CA GLU A 9 2.80 -1.50 33.32
C GLU A 9 1.70 -0.57 32.82
N ARG A 10 1.78 -0.08 31.59
CA ARG A 10 0.76 0.77 30.95
C ARG A 10 -0.48 -0.03 30.56
N GLU A 11 -0.31 -1.25 30.06
CA GLU A 11 -1.41 -2.18 29.81
C GLU A 11 -2.20 -2.48 31.09
N ASN A 12 -1.49 -2.80 32.18
CA ASN A 12 -2.13 -3.05 33.48
C ASN A 12 -2.87 -1.81 34.01
N ASN A 13 -2.32 -0.61 33.84
CA ASN A 13 -2.99 0.64 34.22
C ASN A 13 -4.28 0.87 33.41
N LEU A 14 -4.26 0.60 32.10
CA LEU A 14 -5.46 0.67 31.25
C LEU A 14 -6.51 -0.33 31.70
N ILE A 15 -6.13 -1.57 32.00
CA ILE A 15 -7.04 -2.61 32.48
C ILE A 15 -7.66 -2.22 33.84
N ILE A 16 -6.89 -1.64 34.76
CA ILE A 16 -7.38 -1.19 36.06
C ILE A 16 -8.38 -0.04 35.88
N LYS A 17 -8.04 0.99 35.09
CA LYS A 17 -8.93 2.12 34.77
C LYS A 17 -10.21 1.66 34.07
N GLY A 18 -10.06 0.71 33.12
CA GLY A 18 -11.20 0.17 32.41
C GLY A 18 -12.13 -0.67 33.28
N LYS A 19 -11.58 -1.42 34.26
CA LYS A 19 -12.40 -2.15 35.23
C LYS A 19 -13.19 -1.24 36.18
N GLU A 20 -12.64 -0.08 36.53
CA GLU A 20 -13.33 0.90 37.39
C GLU A 20 -14.48 1.61 36.67
N LYS A 21 -14.30 1.91 35.36
CA LYS A 21 -15.27 2.69 34.56
C LYS A 21 -16.18 1.82 33.68
N GLY A 22 -15.82 0.57 33.42
CA GLY A 22 -16.49 -0.33 32.47
C GLY A 22 -16.14 -0.07 31.01
N PHE A 23 -15.45 1.04 30.70
CA PHE A 23 -15.03 1.43 29.36
C PHE A 23 -13.74 2.25 29.38
N ILE A 24 -13.06 2.37 28.24
CA ILE A 24 -11.90 3.24 28.00
C ILE A 24 -12.18 4.06 26.74
N THR A 25 -11.84 5.35 26.74
CA THR A 25 -11.95 6.17 25.53
C THR A 25 -10.73 5.98 24.63
N TYR A 26 -10.91 6.18 23.31
CA TYR A 26 -9.78 6.15 22.35
C TYR A 26 -8.70 7.17 22.71
N GLU A 27 -9.06 8.29 23.34
CA GLU A 27 -8.11 9.32 23.76
C GLU A 27 -7.31 8.90 24.98
N GLU A 28 -7.93 8.25 25.96
CA GLU A 28 -7.24 7.67 27.13
C GLU A 28 -6.27 6.57 26.69
N LEU A 29 -6.69 5.72 25.75
CA LEU A 29 -5.84 4.67 25.17
C LEU A 29 -4.66 5.26 24.40
N ALA A 30 -4.90 6.28 23.59
CA ALA A 30 -3.85 6.97 22.84
C ALA A 30 -2.86 7.74 23.74
N LEU A 31 -3.34 8.30 24.85
CA LEU A 31 -2.50 9.01 25.83
C LEU A 31 -1.55 8.08 26.59
N GLU A 32 -2.04 6.93 27.04
CA GLU A 32 -1.21 5.94 27.76
C GLU A 32 -0.22 5.24 26.82
N LEU A 33 -0.57 5.06 25.55
CA LEU A 33 0.32 4.44 24.54
C LEU A 33 1.27 5.43 23.86
N LYS A 34 1.15 6.73 24.16
CA LYS A 34 1.97 7.78 23.58
C LYS A 34 3.46 7.59 23.90
N GLY A 35 4.29 7.49 22.84
CA GLY A 35 5.75 7.37 22.96
C GLY A 35 6.29 5.95 23.04
N LEU A 36 5.45 4.94 22.79
CA LEU A 36 5.87 3.56 22.58
C LEU A 36 5.76 3.21 21.09
N ASP A 37 6.78 2.61 20.52
CA ASP A 37 6.70 1.95 19.21
C ASP A 37 5.96 0.62 19.40
N ILE A 38 4.65 0.63 19.15
CA ILE A 38 3.79 -0.54 19.33
C ILE A 38 3.54 -1.15 17.97
N ASP A 39 3.92 -2.41 17.80
CA ASP A 39 3.62 -3.22 16.64
C ASP A 39 2.11 -3.52 16.58
N ASN A 40 1.55 -3.68 15.39
CA ASN A 40 0.13 -4.01 15.21
C ASN A 40 -0.29 -5.26 15.97
N ASP A 41 0.60 -6.26 16.07
CA ASP A 41 0.36 -7.49 16.83
C ASP A 41 0.27 -7.24 18.35
N ALA A 42 1.03 -6.28 18.89
CA ALA A 42 0.98 -5.89 20.30
C ALA A 42 -0.31 -5.10 20.60
N LEU A 43 -0.76 -4.28 19.64
CA LEU A 43 -2.03 -3.55 19.75
C LEU A 43 -3.23 -4.51 19.72
N ASP A 44 -3.20 -5.52 18.86
CA ASP A 44 -4.22 -6.57 18.79
C ASP A 44 -4.28 -7.40 20.09
N ASN A 45 -3.12 -7.72 20.68
CA ASN A 45 -3.03 -8.39 21.96
C ASN A 45 -3.61 -7.54 23.11
N LEU A 46 -3.35 -6.23 23.11
CA LEU A 46 -3.92 -5.31 24.08
C LEU A 46 -5.46 -5.24 23.96
N TYR A 47 -5.98 -5.13 22.74
CA TYR A 47 -7.42 -5.15 22.49
C TYR A 47 -8.07 -6.46 22.97
N ASN A 48 -7.44 -7.60 22.69
CA ASN A 48 -7.91 -8.89 23.18
C ASN A 48 -7.95 -8.93 24.71
N LYS A 49 -6.92 -8.43 25.41
CA LYS A 49 -6.87 -8.34 26.86
C LYS A 49 -7.95 -7.40 27.42
N LEU A 50 -8.27 -6.28 26.76
CA LEU A 50 -9.35 -5.37 27.16
C LEU A 50 -10.71 -6.03 27.01
N VAL A 51 -10.96 -6.73 25.90
CA VAL A 51 -12.20 -7.49 25.65
C VAL A 51 -12.35 -8.64 26.66
N GLU A 52 -11.30 -9.39 26.98
CA GLU A 52 -11.28 -10.45 28.00
C GLU A 52 -11.66 -9.93 29.40
N ASN A 53 -11.33 -8.67 29.68
CA ASN A 53 -11.68 -8.02 30.95
C ASN A 53 -13.02 -7.28 30.91
N ASN A 54 -13.86 -7.45 29.87
CA ASN A 54 -15.16 -6.79 29.67
C ASN A 54 -15.07 -5.25 29.63
N ILE A 55 -13.99 -4.71 29.08
CA ILE A 55 -13.76 -3.27 28.96
C ILE A 55 -14.07 -2.86 27.52
N SER A 56 -15.07 -2.00 27.32
CA SER A 56 -15.43 -1.47 26.00
C SER A 56 -14.57 -0.26 25.65
N VAL A 57 -14.07 -0.20 24.41
CA VAL A 57 -13.36 0.99 23.90
C VAL A 57 -14.35 1.84 23.11
N VAL A 58 -14.60 3.08 23.57
CA VAL A 58 -15.62 3.99 23.03
C VAL A 58 -15.03 5.35 22.66
N ALA A 59 -15.72 6.11 21.79
CA ALA A 59 -15.32 7.48 21.49
C ALA A 59 -15.80 8.43 22.61
N GLU A 60 -15.04 9.49 22.89
CA GLU A 60 -15.39 10.48 23.93
C GLU A 60 -16.75 11.15 23.68
N ALA A 61 -17.15 11.28 22.40
CA ALA A 61 -18.46 11.81 22.01
C ALA A 61 -19.65 10.89 22.38
N ASP A 62 -19.39 9.62 22.71
CA ASP A 62 -20.41 8.62 23.04
C ASP A 62 -20.59 8.44 24.58
N VAL A 63 -19.90 9.26 25.38
CA VAL A 63 -19.98 9.25 26.85
C VAL A 63 -20.85 10.40 27.37
N ASP A 64 -21.93 10.09 28.06
CA ASP A 64 -22.78 11.09 28.71
C ASP A 64 -22.29 11.37 30.13
N THR A 65 -21.82 12.59 30.37
CA THR A 65 -21.34 13.05 31.69
C THR A 65 -22.40 13.84 32.50
N ALA A 66 -23.64 13.90 32.00
CA ALA A 66 -24.66 14.81 32.54
C ALA A 66 -25.15 14.49 33.96
N ASN A 67 -24.89 13.30 34.52
CA ASN A 67 -25.42 12.89 35.85
C ASN A 67 -24.39 12.27 36.81
N GLY A 68 -23.09 12.55 36.61
CA GLY A 68 -22.05 12.07 37.55
C GLY A 68 -21.73 10.57 37.48
N GLU A 69 -22.46 9.79 36.70
CA GLU A 69 -22.16 8.43 36.29
C GLU A 69 -21.94 8.41 34.80
N ALA A 70 -20.72 8.11 34.38
CA ALA A 70 -20.41 7.96 32.96
C ALA A 70 -21.15 6.71 32.44
N ARG A 71 -22.19 6.91 31.68
CA ARG A 71 -22.91 5.85 30.96
C ARG A 71 -22.63 5.99 29.47
N ILE A 72 -22.31 4.88 28.83
CA ILE A 72 -22.22 4.81 27.40
C ILE A 72 -23.59 5.16 26.83
N LYS A 73 -23.67 6.19 25.97
CA LYS A 73 -24.87 6.39 25.15
C LYS A 73 -25.02 5.14 24.32
N GLU A 74 -25.89 4.24 24.71
CA GLU A 74 -26.48 3.30 23.77
C GLU A 74 -27.30 4.11 22.76
N LYS A 75 -26.64 4.73 21.79
CA LYS A 75 -27.28 4.82 20.51
C LYS A 75 -27.34 3.37 20.05
N PRO A 76 -28.56 2.81 19.85
CA PRO A 76 -28.62 1.68 18.95
C PRO A 76 -27.89 2.18 17.71
N VAL A 77 -26.89 1.44 17.24
CA VAL A 77 -26.56 1.42 15.84
C VAL A 77 -27.87 0.89 15.25
N GLU A 78 -28.86 1.77 15.07
CA GLU A 78 -29.89 1.56 14.09
C GLU A 78 -29.05 1.42 12.83
N GLU A 79 -28.80 0.16 12.55
CA GLU A 79 -28.40 -0.29 11.26
C GLU A 79 -29.41 0.39 10.34
N GLU A 80 -29.00 1.48 9.67
CA GLU A 80 -29.62 1.86 8.42
C GLU A 80 -29.35 0.71 7.48
N ILE A 81 -30.06 -0.38 7.72
CA ILE A 81 -30.24 -1.46 6.77
C ILE A 81 -30.98 -0.76 5.65
N LEU A 82 -30.20 -0.44 4.60
CA LEU A 82 -30.74 0.16 3.38
C LEU A 82 -32.04 -0.55 3.05
N SER A 83 -33.16 0.19 3.09
CA SER A 83 -34.44 -0.35 2.71
C SER A 83 -34.36 -0.74 1.23
N ASP A 84 -35.05 -1.78 0.84
CA ASP A 84 -35.06 -2.26 -0.56
C ASP A 84 -35.43 -1.15 -1.55
N GLU A 85 -36.12 -0.10 -1.08
CA GLU A 85 -36.50 1.08 -1.87
C GLU A 85 -35.33 2.06 -2.11
N ASP A 86 -34.38 2.19 -1.17
CA ASP A 86 -33.23 3.08 -1.32
C ASP A 86 -32.13 2.49 -2.23
N ILE A 87 -32.15 1.17 -2.39
CA ILE A 87 -31.21 0.43 -3.24
C ILE A 87 -31.63 0.51 -4.73
N THR A 88 -32.91 0.83 -5.05
CA THR A 88 -33.45 0.61 -6.40
C THR A 88 -33.74 1.88 -7.20
N LYS A 89 -33.57 3.07 -6.66
CA LYS A 89 -34.20 4.27 -7.24
C LYS A 89 -33.51 4.89 -8.46
N ASP A 90 -32.24 4.71 -8.78
CA ASP A 90 -31.63 5.51 -9.87
C ASP A 90 -30.45 4.91 -10.66
N VAL A 91 -30.43 3.61 -10.96
CA VAL A 91 -29.31 3.04 -11.74
C VAL A 91 -29.77 2.12 -12.87
N ASN A 92 -29.14 2.27 -14.05
CA ASN A 92 -29.40 1.49 -15.27
C ASN A 92 -29.36 -0.03 -15.04
N ILE A 93 -30.18 -0.76 -15.79
CA ILE A 93 -30.41 -2.22 -15.66
C ILE A 93 -29.11 -3.08 -15.80
N ASN A 94 -28.04 -2.53 -16.36
CA ASN A 94 -26.75 -3.20 -16.60
C ASN A 94 -25.65 -2.86 -15.59
N ASP A 95 -25.98 -2.26 -14.45
CA ASP A 95 -24.97 -1.95 -13.44
C ASP A 95 -24.65 -3.19 -12.59
N PRO A 96 -23.39 -3.67 -12.61
CA PRO A 96 -22.94 -4.81 -11.80
C PRO A 96 -23.18 -4.61 -10.29
N VAL A 97 -23.10 -3.36 -9.81
CA VAL A 97 -23.40 -3.02 -8.41
C VAL A 97 -24.83 -3.36 -8.08
N ARG A 98 -25.78 -2.96 -8.93
CA ARG A 98 -27.20 -3.23 -8.72
C ARG A 98 -27.54 -4.71 -8.76
N MET A 99 -26.89 -5.46 -9.66
CA MET A 99 -27.06 -6.92 -9.71
C MET A 99 -26.64 -7.56 -8.40
N TYR A 100 -25.46 -7.20 -7.89
CA TYR A 100 -24.95 -7.69 -6.62
C TYR A 100 -25.88 -7.34 -5.46
N LEU A 101 -26.30 -6.08 -5.34
CA LEU A 101 -27.20 -5.61 -4.29
C LEU A 101 -28.54 -6.34 -4.31
N LYS A 102 -29.11 -6.61 -5.50
CA LYS A 102 -30.33 -7.39 -5.66
C LYS A 102 -30.16 -8.85 -5.23
N GLU A 103 -28.99 -9.42 -5.47
CA GLU A 103 -28.70 -10.81 -5.10
C GLU A 103 -28.57 -10.98 -3.58
N ILE A 104 -27.82 -10.12 -2.91
CA ILE A 104 -27.70 -10.15 -1.44
C ILE A 104 -29.01 -9.78 -0.73
N GLY A 105 -29.88 -8.96 -1.36
CA GLY A 105 -31.19 -8.59 -0.83
C GLY A 105 -32.18 -9.75 -0.73
N ARG A 106 -31.96 -10.86 -1.46
CA ARG A 106 -32.81 -12.05 -1.41
C ARG A 106 -32.58 -12.91 -0.16
N ILE A 107 -31.45 -12.70 0.49
CA ILE A 107 -31.07 -13.48 1.67
C ILE A 107 -31.74 -12.87 2.91
N SER A 108 -32.47 -13.70 3.67
CA SER A 108 -33.10 -13.25 4.90
C SER A 108 -32.10 -12.89 5.99
N LEU A 109 -32.42 -11.88 6.79
CA LEU A 109 -31.64 -11.56 7.98
C LEU A 109 -31.90 -12.62 9.06
N LEU A 110 -30.87 -12.90 9.87
CA LEU A 110 -30.99 -13.82 11.01
C LEU A 110 -31.55 -13.11 12.23
N SER A 111 -32.43 -13.77 12.98
CA SER A 111 -32.80 -13.35 14.32
C SER A 111 -31.66 -13.63 15.30
N SER A 112 -31.70 -12.98 16.50
CA SER A 112 -30.67 -13.19 17.53
C SER A 112 -30.57 -14.64 18.01
N GLU A 113 -31.68 -15.38 18.00
CA GLU A 113 -31.73 -16.79 18.38
C GLU A 113 -31.08 -17.68 17.33
N GLU A 114 -31.39 -17.44 16.04
CA GLU A 114 -30.79 -18.14 14.90
C GLU A 114 -29.29 -17.84 14.78
N GLU A 115 -28.88 -16.58 15.01
CA GLU A 115 -27.47 -16.18 15.03
C GLU A 115 -26.69 -16.97 16.07
N MET A 116 -27.25 -17.15 17.27
CA MET A 116 -26.63 -17.93 18.33
C MET A 116 -26.55 -19.43 17.99
N GLU A 117 -27.61 -20.00 17.40
CA GLU A 117 -27.63 -21.41 17.00
C GLU A 117 -26.61 -21.69 15.89
N ILE A 118 -26.57 -20.84 14.87
CA ILE A 118 -25.61 -20.95 13.77
C ILE A 118 -24.19 -20.75 14.29
N SER A 119 -23.94 -19.80 15.20
CA SER A 119 -22.62 -19.57 15.78
C SER A 119 -22.08 -20.77 16.55
N LYS A 120 -22.96 -21.51 17.25
CA LYS A 120 -22.57 -22.79 17.89
C LYS A 120 -22.13 -23.83 16.87
N ARG A 121 -22.80 -23.91 15.71
CA ARG A 121 -22.40 -24.81 14.62
C ARG A 121 -21.10 -24.38 13.94
N VAL A 122 -20.88 -23.06 13.82
CA VAL A 122 -19.61 -22.50 13.31
C VAL A 122 -18.44 -22.90 14.20
N ALA A 123 -18.61 -22.89 15.54
CA ALA A 123 -17.59 -23.34 16.48
C ALA A 123 -17.24 -24.86 16.34
N LEU A 124 -18.15 -25.65 15.77
CA LEU A 124 -17.92 -27.05 15.40
C LEU A 124 -17.30 -27.23 14.00
N ASP A 125 -16.88 -26.13 13.39
CA ASP A 125 -16.26 -26.09 12.04
C ASP A 125 -17.20 -26.53 10.91
N ASP A 126 -18.52 -26.37 11.08
CA ASP A 126 -19.52 -26.67 10.06
C ASP A 126 -19.45 -25.66 8.88
N PRO A 127 -19.06 -26.10 7.67
CA PRO A 127 -18.90 -25.21 6.52
C PRO A 127 -20.22 -24.58 6.06
N GLU A 128 -21.35 -25.28 6.25
CA GLU A 128 -22.68 -24.77 5.88
C GLU A 128 -23.10 -23.65 6.83
N ALA A 129 -22.86 -23.79 8.12
CA ALA A 129 -23.12 -22.73 9.09
C ALA A 129 -22.27 -21.49 8.85
N LYS A 130 -20.99 -21.65 8.51
CA LYS A 130 -20.11 -20.52 8.12
C LYS A 130 -20.65 -19.79 6.91
N ARG A 131 -21.13 -20.51 5.89
CA ARG A 131 -21.72 -19.94 4.69
C ARG A 131 -22.98 -19.13 5.02
N ILE A 132 -23.92 -19.71 5.77
CA ILE A 132 -25.16 -19.05 6.16
C ILE A 132 -24.88 -17.76 6.96
N LEU A 133 -23.97 -17.81 7.95
CA LEU A 133 -23.62 -16.66 8.76
C LEU A 133 -22.98 -15.55 7.90
N ALA A 134 -22.11 -15.89 6.94
CA ALA A 134 -21.50 -14.92 6.04
C ALA A 134 -22.52 -14.30 5.08
N GLU A 135 -23.35 -15.12 4.40
CA GLU A 135 -24.34 -14.68 3.43
C GLU A 135 -25.37 -13.71 4.05
N SER A 136 -25.87 -14.03 5.24
CA SER A 136 -26.84 -13.18 5.95
C SER A 136 -26.27 -11.82 6.42
N ASN A 137 -24.93 -11.68 6.47
CA ASN A 137 -24.26 -10.46 6.89
C ASN A 137 -23.61 -9.66 5.73
N LEU A 138 -23.81 -10.04 4.47
CA LEU A 138 -23.28 -9.28 3.32
C LEU A 138 -23.82 -7.84 3.26
N ARG A 139 -25.06 -7.62 3.69
CA ARG A 139 -25.67 -6.27 3.75
C ARG A 139 -24.92 -5.36 4.73
N LEU A 140 -24.39 -5.89 5.83
CA LEU A 140 -23.56 -5.16 6.79
C LEU A 140 -22.26 -4.68 6.12
N VAL A 141 -21.62 -5.52 5.30
CA VAL A 141 -20.41 -5.13 4.55
C VAL A 141 -20.69 -3.94 3.64
N VAL A 142 -21.79 -3.97 2.89
CA VAL A 142 -22.20 -2.89 1.99
C VAL A 142 -22.40 -1.57 2.75
N SER A 143 -23.08 -1.61 3.90
CA SER A 143 -23.34 -0.42 4.73
C SER A 143 -22.03 0.23 5.22
N ILE A 144 -21.03 -0.58 5.53
CA ILE A 144 -19.71 -0.10 5.95
C ILE A 144 -18.92 0.41 4.73
N ALA A 145 -18.86 -0.35 3.63
CA ALA A 145 -18.11 -0.01 2.43
C ALA A 145 -18.57 1.31 1.80
N LYS A 146 -19.86 1.62 1.85
CA LYS A 146 -20.45 2.88 1.35
C LYS A 146 -19.75 4.13 1.90
N ARG A 147 -19.24 4.10 3.14
CA ARG A 147 -18.53 5.23 3.77
C ARG A 147 -17.12 5.46 3.23
N TYR A 148 -16.60 4.53 2.46
CA TYR A 148 -15.24 4.56 1.90
C TYR A 148 -15.20 4.81 0.40
N VAL A 149 -16.35 5.02 -0.24
CA VAL A 149 -16.46 5.35 -1.67
C VAL A 149 -15.72 6.67 -1.97
N GLY A 150 -15.08 6.74 -3.14
CA GLY A 150 -14.35 7.92 -3.59
C GLY A 150 -12.93 8.06 -3.00
N ARG A 151 -12.38 7.01 -2.39
CA ARG A 151 -11.03 7.03 -1.78
C ARG A 151 -9.97 6.28 -2.60
N GLY A 152 -10.23 6.05 -3.89
CA GLY A 152 -9.25 5.45 -4.81
C GLY A 152 -9.50 3.98 -5.17
N LEU A 153 -10.52 3.32 -4.60
CA LEU A 153 -10.99 2.00 -5.01
C LEU A 153 -12.46 2.06 -5.49
N LEU A 154 -12.81 1.18 -6.42
CA LEU A 154 -14.18 1.01 -6.87
C LEU A 154 -15.06 0.44 -5.75
N PHE A 155 -16.36 0.77 -5.77
CA PHE A 155 -17.28 0.34 -4.71
C PHE A 155 -17.35 -1.19 -4.57
N LEU A 156 -17.38 -1.92 -5.69
CA LEU A 156 -17.40 -3.38 -5.66
C LEU A 156 -16.11 -3.97 -5.07
N ASP A 157 -14.95 -3.36 -5.32
CA ASP A 157 -13.69 -3.80 -4.75
C ASP A 157 -13.66 -3.59 -3.23
N LEU A 158 -14.19 -2.44 -2.76
CA LEU A 158 -14.36 -2.19 -1.33
C LEU A 158 -15.26 -3.22 -0.65
N ILE A 159 -16.34 -3.63 -1.32
CA ILE A 159 -17.24 -4.67 -0.83
C ILE A 159 -16.50 -6.00 -0.77
N GLN A 160 -15.74 -6.39 -1.80
CA GLN A 160 -15.03 -7.68 -1.80
C GLN A 160 -13.94 -7.73 -0.74
N GLU A 161 -13.18 -6.67 -0.56
CA GLU A 161 -12.21 -6.59 0.55
C GLU A 161 -12.90 -6.64 1.91
N GLY A 162 -14.07 -5.98 2.03
CA GLY A 162 -14.92 -6.09 3.22
C GLY A 162 -15.44 -7.51 3.46
N ASN A 163 -15.81 -8.24 2.39
CA ASN A 163 -16.25 -9.64 2.48
C ASN A 163 -15.11 -10.55 2.96
N ILE A 164 -13.86 -10.29 2.54
CA ILE A 164 -12.69 -11.01 3.08
C ILE A 164 -12.55 -10.77 4.59
N GLY A 165 -12.79 -9.52 5.03
CA GLY A 165 -12.84 -9.19 6.45
C GLY A 165 -13.96 -9.92 7.18
N LEU A 166 -15.17 -9.98 6.60
CA LEU A 166 -16.32 -10.71 7.15
C LEU A 166 -16.01 -12.20 7.30
N MET A 167 -15.40 -12.86 6.30
CA MET A 167 -15.03 -14.27 6.39
C MET A 167 -14.07 -14.54 7.56
N LYS A 168 -13.07 -13.67 7.76
CA LYS A 168 -12.18 -13.74 8.92
C LYS A 168 -12.91 -13.56 10.24
N ALA A 169 -13.93 -12.69 10.27
CA ALA A 169 -14.76 -12.51 11.45
C ALA A 169 -15.56 -13.79 11.77
N VAL A 170 -16.15 -14.44 10.75
CA VAL A 170 -16.89 -15.70 10.90
C VAL A 170 -15.99 -16.81 11.48
N GLU A 171 -14.75 -16.92 11.00
CA GLU A 171 -13.80 -17.94 11.48
C GLU A 171 -13.37 -17.73 12.94
N LYS A 172 -13.29 -16.47 13.39
CA LYS A 172 -12.75 -16.12 14.71
C LYS A 172 -13.82 -15.71 15.72
N PHE A 173 -15.09 -15.78 15.35
CA PHE A 173 -16.17 -15.37 16.25
C PHE A 173 -16.39 -16.38 17.37
N ASP A 174 -16.48 -15.85 18.59
CA ASP A 174 -16.73 -16.61 19.81
C ASP A 174 -18.08 -16.20 20.42
N TYR A 175 -19.07 -17.09 20.33
CA TYR A 175 -20.44 -16.85 20.81
C TYR A 175 -20.53 -16.82 22.35
N ASP A 176 -19.59 -17.46 23.06
CA ASP A 176 -19.62 -17.52 24.54
C ASP A 176 -19.42 -16.16 25.21
N LYS A 177 -18.89 -15.18 24.48
CA LYS A 177 -18.67 -13.81 24.96
C LYS A 177 -19.93 -12.96 25.04
N GLY A 178 -21.08 -13.43 24.54
CA GLY A 178 -22.38 -12.77 24.68
C GLY A 178 -22.61 -11.51 23.84
N TYR A 179 -21.69 -11.18 22.92
CA TYR A 179 -21.84 -10.05 22.00
C TYR A 179 -22.48 -10.47 20.69
N LYS A 180 -23.17 -9.54 20.01
CA LYS A 180 -23.70 -9.76 18.67
C LYS A 180 -22.56 -9.91 17.67
N PHE A 181 -22.75 -10.80 16.69
CA PHE A 181 -21.79 -11.01 15.60
C PHE A 181 -21.49 -9.72 14.83
N SER A 182 -22.51 -8.89 14.56
CA SER A 182 -22.36 -7.62 13.83
C SER A 182 -21.34 -6.67 14.49
N THR A 183 -21.30 -6.60 15.83
CA THR A 183 -20.34 -5.77 16.56
C THR A 183 -18.90 -6.21 16.30
N TYR A 184 -18.64 -7.51 16.32
CA TYR A 184 -17.32 -8.09 16.08
C TYR A 184 -16.94 -7.99 14.60
N ALA A 185 -17.86 -8.34 13.69
CA ALA A 185 -17.66 -8.32 12.26
C ALA A 185 -17.34 -6.90 11.73
N THR A 186 -17.99 -5.87 12.29
CA THR A 186 -17.77 -4.47 11.90
C THR A 186 -16.28 -4.08 12.01
N TRP A 187 -15.59 -4.54 13.05
CA TRP A 187 -14.16 -4.26 13.22
C TRP A 187 -13.33 -4.92 12.11
N TRP A 188 -13.54 -6.21 11.84
CA TRP A 188 -12.81 -6.95 10.80
C TRP A 188 -13.07 -6.41 9.39
N ILE A 189 -14.32 -6.08 9.10
CA ILE A 189 -14.72 -5.48 7.82
C ILE A 189 -14.01 -4.13 7.64
N ARG A 190 -14.06 -3.27 8.65
CA ARG A 190 -13.40 -1.96 8.62
C ARG A 190 -11.90 -2.10 8.44
N GLN A 191 -11.26 -2.98 9.19
CA GLN A 191 -9.83 -3.24 9.11
C GLN A 191 -9.43 -3.73 7.71
N ALA A 192 -10.17 -4.66 7.11
CA ALA A 192 -9.91 -5.16 5.77
C ALA A 192 -10.02 -4.04 4.72
N ILE A 193 -11.10 -3.24 4.77
CA ILE A 193 -11.30 -2.13 3.83
C ILE A 193 -10.21 -1.06 3.98
N THR A 194 -9.86 -0.65 5.19
CA THR A 194 -8.84 0.38 5.40
C THR A 194 -7.46 -0.09 5.00
N ARG A 195 -7.14 -1.36 5.22
CA ARG A 195 -5.89 -1.97 4.77
C ARG A 195 -5.84 -2.06 3.25
N ALA A 196 -6.91 -2.50 2.60
CA ALA A 196 -6.99 -2.56 1.13
C ALA A 196 -6.81 -1.16 0.50
N LEU A 197 -7.45 -0.13 1.08
CA LEU A 197 -7.24 1.26 0.64
C LEU A 197 -5.78 1.70 0.76
N ALA A 198 -5.10 1.36 1.85
CA ALA A 198 -3.69 1.70 2.02
C ALA A 198 -2.78 0.98 1.02
N ASP A 199 -3.10 -0.30 0.70
CA ASP A 199 -2.27 -1.16 -0.13
C ASP A 199 -2.51 -1.01 -1.64
N GLN A 200 -3.72 -0.65 -2.07
CA GLN A 200 -4.16 -0.77 -3.48
C GLN A 200 -4.70 0.53 -4.09
N ALA A 201 -5.07 1.55 -3.28
CA ALA A 201 -5.71 2.76 -3.80
C ALA A 201 -4.79 3.66 -4.64
N ARG A 202 -3.47 3.54 -4.50
CA ARG A 202 -2.50 4.39 -5.19
C ARG A 202 -1.84 3.64 -6.35
N THR A 203 -1.65 4.32 -7.47
CA THR A 203 -0.92 3.79 -8.64
C THR A 203 0.50 3.37 -8.27
N ILE A 204 1.18 4.16 -7.45
CA ILE A 204 2.47 3.82 -6.85
C ILE A 204 2.21 3.43 -5.40
N ARG A 205 2.42 2.14 -5.08
CA ARG A 205 2.16 1.59 -3.75
C ARG A 205 3.03 2.28 -2.70
N VAL A 206 2.40 2.70 -1.61
CA VAL A 206 3.06 3.28 -0.43
C VAL A 206 2.83 2.35 0.77
N PRO A 207 3.84 2.09 1.62
CA PRO A 207 3.66 1.28 2.82
C PRO A 207 2.58 1.83 3.77
N VAL A 208 1.86 0.94 4.47
CA VAL A 208 0.71 1.30 5.33
C VAL A 208 1.06 2.38 6.36
N HIS A 209 2.20 2.25 7.05
CA HIS A 209 2.64 3.23 8.07
C HIS A 209 2.87 4.64 7.48
N MET A 210 3.26 4.74 6.20
CA MET A 210 3.40 6.03 5.53
C MET A 210 2.03 6.61 5.15
N VAL A 211 1.08 5.77 4.73
CA VAL A 211 -0.31 6.20 4.49
C VAL A 211 -0.95 6.73 5.78
N GLU A 212 -0.72 6.07 6.92
CA GLU A 212 -1.16 6.56 8.23
C GLU A 212 -0.53 7.92 8.58
N THR A 213 0.78 8.08 8.30
CA THR A 213 1.47 9.35 8.51
C THR A 213 0.91 10.46 7.63
N ILE A 214 0.63 10.18 6.34
CA ILE A 214 -0.01 11.11 5.40
C ILE A 214 -1.40 11.51 5.90
N ASN A 215 -2.22 10.53 6.35
CA ASN A 215 -3.55 10.78 6.88
C ASN A 215 -3.51 11.64 8.16
N LYS A 216 -2.54 11.38 9.05
CA LYS A 216 -2.31 12.19 10.25
C LYS A 216 -1.91 13.62 9.87
N MET A 217 -1.00 13.77 8.94
CA MET A 217 -0.56 15.08 8.43
C MET A 217 -1.74 15.87 7.82
N SER A 218 -2.54 15.25 6.94
CA SER A 218 -3.72 15.88 6.34
C SER A 218 -4.74 16.33 7.40
N ARG A 219 -4.92 15.55 8.47
CA ARG A 219 -5.81 15.92 9.59
C ARG A 219 -5.26 17.12 10.34
N VAL A 220 -3.96 17.13 10.65
CA VAL A 220 -3.30 18.26 11.33
C VAL A 220 -3.34 19.51 10.46
N GLN A 221 -3.09 19.39 9.15
CA GLN A 221 -3.16 20.49 8.19
C GLN A 221 -4.56 21.12 8.17
N ARG A 222 -5.63 20.32 8.05
CA ARG A 222 -7.01 20.82 8.11
C ARG A 222 -7.32 21.52 9.42
N GLN A 223 -6.88 20.96 10.54
CA GLN A 223 -7.11 21.57 11.86
C GLN A 223 -6.38 22.90 11.98
N LEU A 224 -5.12 23.00 11.53
CA LEU A 224 -4.37 24.26 11.53
C LEU A 224 -4.98 25.30 10.58
N THR A 225 -5.48 24.88 9.40
CA THR A 225 -6.18 25.76 8.49
C THR A 225 -7.42 26.39 9.13
N LEU A 226 -8.18 25.62 9.88
CA LEU A 226 -9.34 26.14 10.63
C LEU A 226 -8.93 27.07 11.78
N GLU A 227 -7.85 26.77 12.51
CA GLU A 227 -7.34 27.59 13.61
C GLU A 227 -6.73 28.92 13.13
N LEU A 228 -6.02 28.88 12.00
CA LEU A 228 -5.26 30.04 11.48
C LEU A 228 -6.01 30.81 10.40
N ASN A 229 -7.11 30.30 9.84
CA ASN A 229 -7.83 30.84 8.67
C ASN A 229 -6.93 31.06 7.43
N ARG A 230 -5.83 30.32 7.32
CA ARG A 230 -4.91 30.27 6.18
C ARG A 230 -4.24 28.90 6.08
N GLU A 231 -3.60 28.63 4.97
CA GLU A 231 -2.77 27.44 4.85
C GLU A 231 -1.60 27.47 5.83
N PRO A 232 -1.38 26.38 6.60
CA PRO A 232 -0.28 26.28 7.55
C PRO A 232 1.05 26.10 6.85
N THR A 233 2.12 26.66 7.41
CA THR A 233 3.48 26.44 6.93
C THR A 233 3.99 25.06 7.36
N GLU A 234 5.02 24.55 6.64
CA GLU A 234 5.66 23.27 6.96
C GLU A 234 6.18 23.22 8.41
N GLU A 235 6.67 24.35 8.93
CA GLU A 235 7.16 24.49 10.30
C GLU A 235 6.03 24.38 11.34
N GLU A 236 4.87 24.94 11.06
CA GLU A 236 3.68 24.85 11.92
C GLU A 236 3.14 23.42 11.97
N ILE A 237 3.10 22.74 10.83
CA ILE A 237 2.73 21.32 10.75
C ILE A 237 3.73 20.47 11.53
N ALA A 238 5.02 20.68 11.32
CA ALA A 238 6.10 19.96 11.99
C ALA A 238 6.01 20.09 13.52
N LYS A 239 5.78 21.31 14.00
CA LYS A 239 5.62 21.62 15.43
C LYS A 239 4.41 20.89 16.02
N LYS A 240 3.26 20.90 15.31
CA LYS A 240 2.03 20.24 15.81
C LYS A 240 2.10 18.72 15.74
N MET A 241 2.79 18.15 14.74
CA MET A 241 3.04 16.72 14.62
C MET A 241 4.16 16.19 15.55
N GLY A 242 5.04 17.06 16.03
CA GLY A 242 6.21 16.69 16.83
C GLY A 242 7.34 16.00 16.03
N VAL A 243 7.47 16.34 14.73
CA VAL A 243 8.48 15.77 13.81
C VAL A 243 9.35 16.87 13.21
N GLY A 244 10.50 16.51 12.63
CA GLY A 244 11.37 17.47 11.93
C GLY A 244 10.72 18.01 10.64
N VAL A 245 11.07 19.24 10.25
CA VAL A 245 10.56 19.89 9.04
C VAL A 245 10.90 19.10 7.79
N ASP A 246 12.13 18.56 7.71
CA ASP A 246 12.56 17.78 6.55
C ASP A 246 11.70 16.52 6.35
N LYS A 247 11.28 15.87 7.46
CA LYS A 247 10.36 14.74 7.38
C LYS A 247 8.97 15.15 6.91
N VAL A 248 8.49 16.32 7.26
CA VAL A 248 7.21 16.84 6.73
C VAL A 248 7.32 17.08 5.23
N ARG A 249 8.42 17.65 4.73
CA ARG A 249 8.67 17.83 3.28
C ARG A 249 8.69 16.50 2.54
N GLU A 250 9.38 15.51 3.10
CA GLU A 250 9.41 14.16 2.52
C GLU A 250 8.00 13.56 2.43
N VAL A 251 7.21 13.63 3.51
CA VAL A 251 5.84 13.12 3.53
C VAL A 251 4.95 13.87 2.53
N LEU A 252 5.08 15.20 2.41
CA LEU A 252 4.36 16.00 1.41
C LEU A 252 4.70 15.54 -0.01
N LYS A 253 5.98 15.31 -0.30
CA LYS A 253 6.42 14.83 -1.61
C LYS A 253 5.88 13.43 -1.93
N ILE A 254 5.86 12.51 -0.97
CA ILE A 254 5.31 11.15 -1.14
C ILE A 254 3.77 11.18 -1.26
N SER A 255 3.13 12.19 -0.66
CA SER A 255 1.66 12.36 -0.69
C SER A 255 1.12 12.72 -2.08
N GLN A 256 1.95 13.28 -2.96
CA GLN A 256 1.55 13.68 -4.31
C GLN A 256 1.09 12.47 -5.12
N GLU A 257 0.03 12.67 -5.91
CA GLU A 257 -0.47 11.67 -6.84
C GLU A 257 0.14 11.90 -8.23
N PRO A 258 0.38 10.82 -9.03
CA PRO A 258 0.85 10.99 -10.39
C PRO A 258 -0.21 11.65 -11.26
N VAL A 259 0.23 12.51 -12.18
CA VAL A 259 -0.62 13.17 -13.18
C VAL A 259 -0.70 12.28 -14.43
N SER A 260 -1.88 12.22 -15.04
CA SER A 260 -2.06 11.47 -16.30
C SER A 260 -1.32 12.15 -17.45
N LEU A 261 -0.66 11.35 -18.29
CA LEU A 261 -0.04 11.84 -19.53
C LEU A 261 -1.07 12.27 -20.59
N GLU A 262 -2.31 11.79 -20.48
CA GLU A 262 -3.42 12.16 -21.36
C GLU A 262 -4.13 13.45 -20.89
N THR A 263 -3.58 14.15 -19.90
CA THR A 263 -4.14 15.44 -19.46
C THR A 263 -4.00 16.45 -20.57
N PRO A 264 -5.11 17.07 -21.08
CA PRO A 264 -5.06 18.06 -22.15
C PRO A 264 -4.33 19.32 -21.66
N ILE A 265 -3.56 19.95 -22.55
CA ILE A 265 -2.84 21.21 -22.32
C ILE A 265 -3.37 22.25 -23.29
N GLY A 266 -3.90 23.35 -22.75
CA GLY A 266 -4.46 24.44 -23.54
C GLY A 266 -5.99 24.41 -23.63
N GLU A 267 -6.56 25.25 -24.49
CA GLU A 267 -8.00 25.38 -24.70
C GLU A 267 -8.54 24.44 -25.82
N GLU A 268 -7.64 23.86 -26.63
CA GLU A 268 -7.95 22.92 -27.69
C GLU A 268 -7.50 21.50 -27.26
N ASP A 269 -8.38 20.50 -27.38
CA ASP A 269 -8.13 19.10 -26.93
C ASP A 269 -7.08 18.35 -27.78
N ASP A 270 -6.35 19.05 -28.65
CA ASP A 270 -5.40 18.45 -29.60
C ASP A 270 -4.02 18.12 -29.02
N SER A 271 -3.68 18.65 -27.83
CA SER A 271 -2.36 18.46 -27.21
C SER A 271 -2.46 17.88 -25.80
N HIS A 272 -1.71 16.81 -25.55
CA HIS A 272 -1.63 16.16 -24.25
C HIS A 272 -0.27 16.35 -23.59
N LEU A 273 -0.21 16.24 -22.26
CA LEU A 273 1.03 16.34 -21.48
C LEU A 273 2.12 15.38 -21.98
N GLY A 274 1.71 14.18 -22.46
CA GLY A 274 2.62 13.19 -23.03
C GLY A 274 3.39 13.66 -24.25
N ASP A 275 2.80 14.55 -25.09
CA ASP A 275 3.41 15.02 -26.32
C ASP A 275 4.61 15.95 -26.08
N PHE A 276 4.72 16.52 -24.88
CA PHE A 276 5.81 17.42 -24.47
C PHE A 276 6.95 16.69 -23.75
N LEU A 277 6.80 15.40 -23.46
CA LEU A 277 7.85 14.63 -22.81
C LEU A 277 8.86 14.14 -23.84
N LYS A 278 10.13 14.54 -23.64
CA LYS A 278 11.24 14.07 -24.48
C LYS A 278 11.51 12.59 -24.24
N ASP A 279 11.65 11.81 -25.29
CA ASP A 279 12.14 10.44 -25.21
C ASP A 279 13.67 10.47 -25.01
N GLU A 280 14.11 10.05 -23.84
CA GLU A 280 15.54 9.95 -23.47
C GLU A 280 16.10 8.53 -23.71
N SER A 281 15.24 7.58 -24.09
CA SER A 281 15.64 6.18 -24.27
C SER A 281 16.03 5.84 -25.70
N SER A 282 15.45 6.52 -26.68
CA SER A 282 15.76 6.34 -28.10
C SER A 282 16.90 7.24 -28.51
N LEU A 283 17.87 6.65 -29.22
CA LEU A 283 18.99 7.41 -29.81
C LEU A 283 18.46 8.37 -30.89
N SER A 284 19.02 9.57 -30.96
CA SER A 284 18.75 10.47 -32.04
C SER A 284 19.28 9.88 -33.35
N PRO A 285 18.76 10.26 -34.54
CA PRO A 285 19.30 9.77 -35.83
C PRO A 285 20.80 10.06 -36.01
N GLU A 286 21.28 11.14 -35.45
CA GLU A 286 22.67 11.54 -35.44
C GLU A 286 23.51 10.58 -34.59
N GLU A 287 23.15 10.40 -33.32
CA GLU A 287 23.80 9.44 -32.40
C GLU A 287 23.76 8.00 -32.93
N TYR A 288 22.64 7.60 -33.56
CA TYR A 288 22.54 6.28 -34.19
C TYR A 288 23.55 6.12 -35.34
N THR A 289 23.67 7.15 -36.20
CA THR A 289 24.60 7.14 -37.34
C THR A 289 26.05 7.10 -36.86
N GLU A 290 26.38 7.93 -35.85
CA GLU A 290 27.72 7.92 -35.22
C GLU A 290 28.07 6.55 -34.63
N ASN A 291 27.13 5.92 -33.91
CA ASN A 291 27.32 4.58 -33.38
C ASN A 291 27.53 3.50 -34.47
N GLU A 292 26.83 3.60 -35.60
CA GLU A 292 27.01 2.66 -36.71
C GLU A 292 28.37 2.86 -37.39
N ILE A 293 28.79 4.11 -37.63
CA ILE A 293 30.13 4.42 -38.16
C ILE A 293 31.21 3.91 -37.21
N LEU A 294 31.06 4.16 -35.90
CA LEU A 294 31.98 3.65 -34.88
C LEU A 294 32.09 2.11 -34.90
N LYS A 295 30.96 1.40 -35.03
CA LYS A 295 30.97 -0.07 -35.17
C LYS A 295 31.73 -0.55 -36.42
N GLU A 296 31.56 0.12 -37.55
CA GLU A 296 32.27 -0.18 -38.77
C GLU A 296 33.79 0.04 -38.64
N GLU A 297 34.19 1.19 -38.06
CA GLU A 297 35.61 1.50 -37.80
C GLU A 297 36.25 0.52 -36.81
N ILE A 298 35.53 0.16 -35.72
CA ILE A 298 35.99 -0.87 -34.79
C ILE A 298 36.23 -2.20 -35.56
N LYS A 299 35.31 -2.62 -36.40
CA LYS A 299 35.41 -3.84 -37.17
C LYS A 299 36.60 -3.82 -38.11
N GLU A 300 36.85 -2.71 -38.84
CA GLU A 300 38.03 -2.52 -39.66
C GLU A 300 39.35 -2.62 -38.87
N VAL A 301 39.40 -1.97 -37.72
CA VAL A 301 40.57 -2.00 -36.84
C VAL A 301 40.83 -3.42 -36.33
N LEU A 302 39.76 -4.15 -35.92
CA LEU A 302 39.85 -5.54 -35.46
C LEU A 302 40.33 -6.50 -36.58
N MET A 303 39.96 -6.30 -37.85
CA MET A 303 40.46 -7.09 -38.99
C MET A 303 41.99 -6.97 -39.17
N SER A 304 42.61 -5.94 -38.62
CA SER A 304 44.07 -5.77 -38.66
C SER A 304 44.82 -6.65 -37.63
N LEU A 305 44.09 -7.34 -36.72
CA LEU A 305 44.63 -8.26 -35.73
C LEU A 305 44.73 -9.69 -36.29
N GLN A 306 45.37 -10.59 -35.50
CA GLN A 306 45.31 -12.03 -35.83
C GLN A 306 43.92 -12.57 -35.56
N ALA A 307 43.43 -13.52 -36.35
CA ALA A 307 42.08 -14.07 -36.24
C ALA A 307 41.72 -14.51 -34.81
N ARG A 308 42.62 -15.15 -34.07
CA ARG A 308 42.40 -15.53 -32.68
C ARG A 308 42.29 -14.34 -31.72
N GLU A 309 43.07 -13.26 -31.96
CA GLU A 309 43.04 -12.06 -31.14
C GLU A 309 41.72 -11.28 -31.39
N GLN A 310 41.26 -11.25 -32.62
CA GLN A 310 40.01 -10.65 -33.04
C GLN A 310 38.81 -11.38 -32.41
N GLU A 311 38.70 -12.69 -32.60
CA GLU A 311 37.58 -13.48 -32.04
C GLU A 311 37.50 -13.41 -30.52
N VAL A 312 38.63 -13.37 -29.81
CA VAL A 312 38.66 -13.22 -28.37
C VAL A 312 38.09 -11.85 -27.92
N LEU A 313 38.47 -10.76 -28.64
CA LEU A 313 37.91 -9.43 -28.33
C LEU A 313 36.44 -9.33 -28.69
N GLU A 314 36.03 -9.85 -29.84
CA GLU A 314 34.62 -9.84 -30.28
C GLU A 314 33.69 -10.53 -29.26
N LEU A 315 34.07 -11.70 -28.74
CA LEU A 315 33.32 -12.40 -27.73
C LEU A 315 33.39 -11.72 -26.35
N ARG A 316 34.59 -11.24 -26.01
CA ARG A 316 34.78 -10.62 -24.68
C ARG A 316 33.96 -9.35 -24.51
N PHE A 317 33.89 -8.51 -25.53
CA PHE A 317 33.16 -7.26 -25.54
C PHE A 317 31.75 -7.35 -26.17
N GLY A 318 31.32 -8.54 -26.60
CA GLY A 318 29.98 -8.75 -27.15
C GLY A 318 29.74 -8.00 -28.47
N LEU A 319 30.76 -7.84 -29.30
CA LEU A 319 30.66 -7.07 -30.55
C LEU A 319 29.83 -7.78 -31.63
N ILE A 320 29.61 -9.10 -31.50
CA ILE A 320 28.77 -9.90 -32.40
C ILE A 320 27.40 -10.14 -31.80
N ASP A 321 27.38 -10.63 -30.57
CA ASP A 321 26.17 -11.17 -29.92
C ASP A 321 25.47 -10.14 -28.99
N GLY A 322 26.06 -8.96 -28.82
CA GLY A 322 25.59 -7.94 -27.87
C GLY A 322 25.78 -8.33 -26.39
N THR A 323 26.38 -9.50 -26.11
CA THR A 323 26.58 -10.01 -24.73
C THR A 323 28.06 -10.15 -24.40
N CYS A 324 28.52 -9.51 -23.34
CA CYS A 324 29.89 -9.62 -22.85
C CYS A 324 30.11 -10.98 -22.18
N HIS A 325 31.07 -11.77 -22.67
CA HIS A 325 31.45 -13.06 -22.10
C HIS A 325 32.61 -12.93 -21.10
N THR A 326 32.59 -13.79 -20.08
CA THR A 326 33.66 -13.85 -19.07
C THR A 326 34.90 -14.54 -19.65
N LEU A 327 36.10 -14.28 -19.08
CA LEU A 327 37.35 -14.92 -19.49
C LEU A 327 37.29 -16.46 -19.43
N GLU A 328 36.49 -17.00 -18.54
CA GLU A 328 36.31 -18.45 -18.39
C GLU A 328 35.43 -19.06 -19.48
N GLU A 329 34.35 -18.38 -19.85
CA GLU A 329 33.46 -18.79 -20.95
C GLU A 329 34.20 -18.76 -22.29
N VAL A 330 34.93 -17.67 -22.57
CA VAL A 330 35.78 -17.56 -23.74
C VAL A 330 36.85 -18.64 -23.70
N GLY A 331 37.46 -18.90 -22.53
CA GLY A 331 38.44 -19.98 -22.37
C GLY A 331 37.88 -21.36 -22.69
N LYS A 332 36.65 -21.65 -22.25
CA LYS A 332 35.94 -22.91 -22.59
C LYS A 332 35.70 -23.04 -24.10
N LYS A 333 35.28 -21.96 -24.76
CA LYS A 333 35.03 -21.98 -26.23
C LYS A 333 36.29 -22.26 -27.04
N PHE A 334 37.45 -21.75 -26.61
CA PHE A 334 38.74 -21.96 -27.28
C PHE A 334 39.57 -23.11 -26.71
N ASN A 335 39.07 -23.86 -25.74
CA ASN A 335 39.78 -24.94 -25.04
C ASN A 335 41.14 -24.50 -24.47
N VAL A 336 41.19 -23.31 -23.82
CA VAL A 336 42.39 -22.77 -23.19
C VAL A 336 42.06 -22.23 -21.78
N THR A 337 43.13 -22.06 -21.00
CA THR A 337 42.96 -21.55 -19.63
C THR A 337 42.56 -20.08 -19.61
N ARG A 338 41.83 -19.66 -18.56
CA ARG A 338 41.48 -18.27 -18.30
C ARG A 338 42.64 -17.30 -18.42
N GLU A 339 43.80 -17.68 -17.86
CA GLU A 339 45.01 -16.86 -17.88
C GLU A 339 45.55 -16.69 -19.30
N ARG A 340 45.41 -17.72 -20.16
CA ARG A 340 45.80 -17.61 -21.55
C ARG A 340 44.93 -16.65 -22.34
N ILE A 341 43.63 -16.64 -22.11
CA ILE A 341 42.74 -15.66 -22.72
C ILE A 341 43.10 -14.24 -22.27
N ARG A 342 43.37 -14.04 -20.96
CA ARG A 342 43.82 -12.74 -20.44
C ARG A 342 45.11 -12.24 -21.10
N GLN A 343 46.05 -13.14 -21.39
CA GLN A 343 47.28 -12.79 -22.10
C GLN A 343 47.00 -12.39 -23.53
N ILE A 344 46.10 -13.11 -24.23
CA ILE A 344 45.72 -12.80 -25.62
C ILE A 344 45.02 -11.44 -25.67
N GLU A 345 44.06 -11.20 -24.78
CA GLU A 345 43.33 -9.92 -24.64
C GLU A 345 44.32 -8.76 -24.40
N ALA A 346 45.19 -8.87 -23.41
CA ALA A 346 46.18 -7.83 -23.10
C ALA A 346 47.14 -7.56 -24.27
N LYS A 347 47.52 -8.60 -25.03
CA LYS A 347 48.37 -8.46 -26.23
C LYS A 347 47.60 -7.78 -27.36
N ALA A 348 46.35 -8.15 -27.59
CA ALA A 348 45.49 -7.56 -28.60
C ALA A 348 45.22 -6.07 -28.31
N LEU A 349 44.83 -5.72 -27.06
CA LEU A 349 44.64 -4.34 -26.66
C LEU A 349 45.91 -3.48 -26.76
N ARG A 350 47.09 -4.06 -26.47
CA ARG A 350 48.38 -3.36 -26.67
C ARG A 350 48.66 -3.07 -28.14
N LYS A 351 48.29 -3.98 -29.02
CA LYS A 351 48.41 -3.77 -30.49
C LYS A 351 47.44 -2.70 -31.00
N LEU A 352 46.25 -2.62 -30.41
CA LEU A 352 45.24 -1.58 -30.74
C LEU A 352 45.67 -0.18 -30.31
N ARG A 353 46.43 -0.07 -29.21
CA ARG A 353 46.99 1.22 -28.73
C ARG A 353 48.09 1.80 -29.65
N HIS A 354 48.54 1.07 -30.66
CA HIS A 354 49.53 1.61 -31.58
C HIS A 354 48.99 2.83 -32.32
N PRO A 355 49.75 3.95 -32.48
CA PRO A 355 49.27 5.21 -33.05
C PRO A 355 48.57 5.11 -34.38
N SER A 356 49.02 4.16 -35.26
CA SER A 356 48.42 3.97 -36.58
C SER A 356 46.97 3.42 -36.54
N ARG A 357 46.61 2.70 -35.47
CA ARG A 357 45.26 2.14 -35.24
C ARG A 357 44.43 3.05 -34.33
N ALA A 358 45.05 3.56 -33.28
CA ALA A 358 44.41 4.45 -32.36
C ALA A 358 43.90 5.76 -32.99
N LYS A 359 44.59 6.24 -34.09
CA LYS A 359 44.19 7.45 -34.81
C LYS A 359 42.78 7.32 -35.40
N LYS A 360 42.39 6.15 -35.93
CA LYS A 360 41.06 5.92 -36.50
C LYS A 360 39.92 5.99 -35.47
N LEU A 361 40.20 5.64 -34.22
CA LEU A 361 39.23 5.61 -33.14
C LEU A 361 39.25 6.91 -32.28
N LYS A 362 40.24 7.77 -32.50
CA LYS A 362 40.43 8.97 -31.67
C LYS A 362 39.31 9.99 -31.86
N ASP A 363 38.76 10.09 -33.06
CA ASP A 363 37.72 11.06 -33.39
C ASP A 363 36.36 10.73 -32.75
N PHE A 364 36.19 9.51 -32.21
CA PHE A 364 35.00 9.05 -31.50
C PHE A 364 35.18 9.04 -29.97
N LEU A 365 36.35 9.45 -29.46
CA LEU A 365 36.55 9.65 -28.03
C LEU A 365 36.09 11.07 -27.70
N GLU A 366 34.96 11.18 -27.01
CA GLU A 366 34.60 12.42 -26.33
C GLU A 366 35.70 12.78 -25.31
N GLU A 367 36.13 14.03 -25.33
CA GLU A 367 37.11 14.55 -24.36
C GLU A 367 36.60 14.58 -22.95
#